data_3f60a60226f4cdad19b0f4eaa508ce4f
#
_entry.id   3f60a60226f4cdad19b0f4eaa508ce4f
#
_cell.length_a   1.000
_cell.length_b   1.000
_cell.length_c   1.000
_cell.angle_alpha   90.00
_cell.angle_beta   90.00
_cell.angle_gamma   90.00
#
_symmetry.space_group_name_H-M   'P 1'
#
loop_
_entity.id
_entity.type
_entity.pdbx_description
1 polymer ?
#
loop_
_entity_poly.entity_id
_entity_poly.type
_entity_poly.pdbx_seq_one_letter_code
_entity_poly.pdbx_strand_id
1 'polypeptide(L)'
;MGPQSRPTIISSILRSAEKVGLESAWVVDHLAIPPDDTEGSGGRYLDPLTVLSWMAGQTCKIMLGTGVLILPYRSRLPLAKAIASLQELSAGRFILGVGVGWMDPEFRALGIPRNKRGKIFEDTLSFINDCFEKDIMVSNCLL
;
A
#
# COMPACT_ATOMS: atom_id res chain seq x y z
N MET A 1 -12.02 3.09 -0.45
CA MET A 1 -11.86 4.36 0.31
C MET A 1 -12.97 5.28 -0.14
N GLY A 2 -13.16 6.45 0.46
CA GLY A 2 -14.24 7.37 0.09
C GLY A 2 -14.67 8.23 1.28
N PRO A 3 -15.68 9.13 1.13
CA PRO A 3 -16.09 10.07 2.18
C PRO A 3 -16.43 9.40 3.52
N GLN A 4 -16.87 8.15 3.47
CA GLN A 4 -17.26 7.37 4.65
C GLN A 4 -16.13 6.52 5.24
N SER A 5 -14.91 6.59 4.71
CA SER A 5 -13.74 5.81 5.18
C SER A 5 -13.27 6.26 6.56
N ARG A 6 -14.13 6.11 7.57
CA ARG A 6 -13.80 6.35 8.97
C ARG A 6 -13.27 5.05 9.61
N PRO A 7 -12.35 5.12 10.57
CA PRO A 7 -11.79 3.93 11.21
C PRO A 7 -12.85 2.96 11.74
N THR A 8 -13.91 3.46 12.35
CA THR A 8 -15.02 2.65 12.87
C THR A 8 -15.75 1.88 11.77
N ILE A 9 -15.98 2.50 10.60
CA ILE A 9 -16.65 1.86 9.46
C ILE A 9 -15.73 0.83 8.81
N ILE A 10 -14.46 1.18 8.58
CA ILE A 10 -13.47 0.26 8.03
C ILE A 10 -13.35 -0.98 8.92
N SER A 11 -13.23 -0.79 10.24
CA SER A 11 -13.16 -1.88 11.22
C SER A 11 -14.40 -2.79 11.18
N SER A 12 -15.59 -2.18 11.13
CA SER A 12 -16.85 -2.94 11.07
C SER A 12 -16.95 -3.79 9.80
N ILE A 13 -16.65 -3.19 8.63
CA ILE A 13 -16.66 -3.90 7.34
C ILE A 13 -15.65 -5.04 7.35
N LEU A 14 -14.42 -4.77 7.81
CA LEU A 14 -13.34 -5.74 7.83
C LEU A 14 -13.67 -6.96 8.71
N ARG A 15 -14.18 -6.72 9.92
CA ARG A 15 -14.59 -7.80 10.84
C ARG A 15 -15.77 -8.60 10.29
N SER A 16 -16.71 -7.92 9.63
CA SER A 16 -17.83 -8.60 8.97
C SER A 16 -17.34 -9.47 7.81
N ALA A 17 -16.42 -8.94 6.99
CA ALA A 17 -15.81 -9.67 5.89
C ALA A 17 -15.10 -10.95 6.38
N GLU A 18 -14.30 -10.84 7.43
CA GLU A 18 -13.63 -11.99 8.04
C GLU A 18 -14.63 -13.00 8.64
N LYS A 19 -15.67 -12.51 9.31
CA LYS A 19 -16.71 -13.35 9.92
C LYS A 19 -17.50 -14.18 8.88
N VAL A 20 -17.79 -13.61 7.71
CA VAL A 20 -18.51 -14.33 6.64
C VAL A 20 -17.56 -15.15 5.74
N GLY A 21 -16.26 -15.15 6.04
CA GLY A 21 -15.28 -15.98 5.34
C GLY A 21 -14.81 -15.42 4.00
N LEU A 22 -14.83 -14.09 3.80
CA LEU A 22 -14.16 -13.51 2.64
C LEU A 22 -12.65 -13.75 2.72
N GLU A 23 -12.05 -14.09 1.60
CA GLU A 23 -10.65 -14.49 1.51
C GLU A 23 -9.71 -13.30 1.73
N SER A 24 -10.02 -12.13 1.17
CA SER A 24 -9.12 -10.98 1.17
C SER A 24 -9.85 -9.64 1.20
N ALA A 25 -9.17 -8.63 1.74
CA ALA A 25 -9.56 -7.22 1.72
C ALA A 25 -8.46 -6.38 1.07
N TRP A 26 -8.85 -5.47 0.17
CA TRP A 26 -7.90 -4.70 -0.65
C TRP A 26 -8.08 -3.20 -0.43
N VAL A 27 -6.96 -2.48 -0.45
CA VAL A 27 -6.93 -1.02 -0.40
C VAL A 27 -6.20 -0.46 -1.60
N VAL A 28 -6.53 0.77 -1.98
CA VAL A 28 -5.94 1.48 -3.10
C VAL A 28 -5.01 2.57 -2.62
N ASP A 29 -4.11 3.02 -3.48
CA ASP A 29 -3.08 4.01 -3.19
C ASP A 29 -3.32 5.30 -3.98
N HIS A 30 -3.67 6.36 -3.24
CA HIS A 30 -3.67 7.73 -3.72
C HIS A 30 -3.13 8.64 -2.62
N LEU A 31 -2.25 9.57 -2.98
CA LEU A 31 -1.63 10.51 -2.05
C LEU A 31 -2.35 11.85 -2.02
N ALA A 32 -2.71 12.37 -3.20
CA ALA A 32 -3.34 13.68 -3.35
C ALA A 32 -4.18 13.74 -4.62
N ILE A 33 -5.49 13.62 -4.49
CA ILE A 33 -6.41 13.70 -5.63
C ILE A 33 -6.94 15.13 -5.72
N PRO A 34 -6.82 15.79 -6.88
CA PRO A 34 -7.45 17.09 -7.10
C PRO A 34 -8.97 17.02 -6.90
N PRO A 35 -9.61 18.09 -6.40
CA PRO A 35 -11.06 18.09 -6.15
C PRO A 35 -11.89 17.69 -7.37
N ASP A 36 -11.45 18.08 -8.56
CA ASP A 36 -12.15 17.83 -9.82
C ASP A 36 -12.01 16.37 -10.30
N ASP A 37 -11.03 15.61 -9.76
CA ASP A 37 -10.73 14.24 -10.17
C ASP A 37 -11.22 13.20 -9.12
N THR A 38 -12.02 13.60 -8.15
CA THR A 38 -12.37 12.73 -7.00
C THR A 38 -13.33 11.59 -7.33
N GLU A 39 -14.02 11.62 -8.47
CA GLU A 39 -14.95 10.58 -8.97
C GLU A 39 -15.87 9.99 -7.87
N GLY A 40 -16.39 10.86 -6.99
CA GLY A 40 -17.28 10.45 -5.88
C GLY A 40 -16.57 9.90 -4.65
N SER A 41 -15.24 9.74 -4.66
CA SER A 41 -14.45 9.34 -3.51
C SER A 41 -14.30 10.45 -2.45
N GLY A 42 -14.59 11.72 -2.83
CA GLY A 42 -14.35 12.89 -2.01
C GLY A 42 -12.86 13.12 -1.70
N GLY A 43 -11.96 12.51 -2.48
CA GLY A 43 -10.50 12.63 -2.31
C GLY A 43 -9.97 12.00 -1.01
N ARG A 44 -10.79 11.28 -0.25
CA ARG A 44 -10.38 10.72 1.04
C ARG A 44 -9.76 9.33 0.86
N TYR A 45 -8.45 9.29 0.90
CA TYR A 45 -7.66 8.07 0.92
C TYR A 45 -6.74 8.08 2.14
N LEU A 46 -6.61 6.94 2.78
CA LEU A 46 -5.62 6.70 3.83
C LEU A 46 -4.40 6.05 3.18
N ASP A 47 -3.21 6.29 3.71
CA ASP A 47 -2.01 5.60 3.23
C ASP A 47 -2.23 4.08 3.33
N PRO A 48 -2.01 3.33 2.23
CA PRO A 48 -2.36 1.92 2.17
C PRO A 48 -1.57 1.06 3.16
N LEU A 49 -0.27 1.29 3.34
CA LEU A 49 0.54 0.49 4.25
C LEU A 49 0.17 0.76 5.70
N THR A 50 -0.11 2.02 6.04
CA THR A 50 -0.56 2.41 7.37
C THR A 50 -1.91 1.78 7.73
N VAL A 51 -2.89 1.88 6.83
CA VAL A 51 -4.22 1.31 7.09
C VAL A 51 -4.20 -0.20 7.12
N LEU A 52 -3.41 -0.86 6.27
CA LEU A 52 -3.26 -2.33 6.30
C LEU A 52 -2.58 -2.82 7.56
N SER A 53 -1.56 -2.11 8.07
CA SER A 53 -0.94 -2.44 9.36
C SER A 53 -1.94 -2.35 10.50
N TRP A 54 -2.78 -1.31 10.50
CA TRP A 54 -3.87 -1.16 11.48
C TRP A 54 -4.94 -2.25 11.32
N MET A 55 -5.28 -2.64 10.10
CA MET A 55 -6.21 -3.74 9.81
C MET A 55 -5.64 -5.10 10.26
N ALA A 56 -4.32 -5.33 10.07
CA ALA A 56 -3.65 -6.55 10.50
C ALA A 56 -3.79 -6.82 12.01
N GLY A 57 -3.72 -5.76 12.82
CA GLY A 57 -3.91 -5.86 14.27
C GLY A 57 -5.37 -6.12 14.73
N GLN A 58 -6.34 -6.09 13.80
CA GLN A 58 -7.77 -6.29 14.11
C GLN A 58 -8.35 -7.58 13.54
N THR A 59 -7.57 -8.34 12.78
CA THR A 59 -7.97 -9.55 12.06
C THR A 59 -6.97 -10.66 12.27
N CYS A 60 -7.43 -11.90 12.07
CA CYS A 60 -6.57 -13.08 12.27
C CYS A 60 -6.47 -14.00 11.05
N LYS A 61 -7.38 -13.89 10.08
CA LYS A 61 -7.47 -14.85 8.97
C LYS A 61 -7.47 -14.20 7.59
N ILE A 62 -8.22 -13.11 7.41
CA ILE A 62 -8.40 -12.45 6.11
C ILE A 62 -7.06 -11.93 5.58
N MET A 63 -6.79 -12.20 4.31
CA MET A 63 -5.61 -11.66 3.62
C MET A 63 -5.79 -10.15 3.38
N LEU A 64 -4.71 -9.41 3.41
CA LEU A 64 -4.71 -7.95 3.31
C LEU A 64 -3.87 -7.52 2.13
N GLY A 65 -4.47 -6.86 1.15
CA GLY A 65 -3.80 -6.55 -0.11
C GLY A 65 -3.81 -5.08 -0.51
N THR A 66 -2.81 -4.71 -1.32
CA THR A 66 -2.80 -3.44 -2.05
C THR A 66 -3.24 -3.64 -3.49
N GLY A 67 -4.28 -2.94 -3.91
CA GLY A 67 -4.77 -3.03 -5.27
C GLY A 67 -4.86 -1.67 -5.97
N VAL A 68 -3.74 -1.04 -6.25
CA VAL A 68 -2.32 -1.39 -6.14
C VAL A 68 -1.56 -0.42 -5.22
N LEU A 69 -0.32 -0.77 -4.85
CA LEU A 69 0.66 0.16 -4.27
C LEU A 69 1.50 0.76 -5.41
N ILE A 70 1.57 2.07 -5.49
CA ILE A 70 2.29 2.75 -6.58
C ILE A 70 3.76 2.90 -6.19
N LEU A 71 4.62 2.01 -6.72
CA LEU A 71 6.03 1.96 -6.35
C LEU A 71 6.79 3.27 -6.64
N PRO A 72 6.55 3.98 -7.78
CA PRO A 72 7.25 5.22 -8.07
C PRO A 72 7.04 6.34 -7.04
N TYR A 73 6.01 6.28 -6.20
CA TYR A 73 5.71 7.33 -5.23
C TYR A 73 6.59 7.29 -3.98
N ARG A 74 7.39 6.26 -3.79
CA ARG A 74 8.09 5.98 -2.52
C ARG A 74 9.57 5.71 -2.69
N SER A 75 10.34 6.11 -1.69
CA SER A 75 11.76 5.74 -1.59
C SER A 75 11.91 4.24 -1.33
N ARG A 76 12.81 3.58 -2.06
CA ARG A 76 12.94 2.11 -2.15
C ARG A 76 13.18 1.43 -0.80
N LEU A 77 14.18 1.88 -0.05
CA LEU A 77 14.56 1.23 1.21
C LEU A 77 13.51 1.39 2.33
N PRO A 78 12.98 2.60 2.61
CA PRO A 78 11.87 2.73 3.55
C PRO A 78 10.64 1.91 3.15
N LEU A 79 10.37 1.82 1.83
CA LEU A 79 9.27 1.02 1.31
C LEU A 79 9.49 -0.48 1.57
N ALA A 80 10.67 -1.01 1.24
CA ALA A 80 10.99 -2.42 1.51
C ALA A 80 10.86 -2.75 3.02
N LYS A 81 11.33 -1.84 3.90
CA LYS A 81 11.18 -2.02 5.35
C LYS A 81 9.73 -2.01 5.81
N ALA A 82 8.91 -1.11 5.27
CA ALA A 82 7.48 -1.06 5.61
C ALA A 82 6.74 -2.32 5.16
N ILE A 83 7.04 -2.83 3.97
CA ILE A 83 6.48 -4.09 3.43
C ILE A 83 6.86 -5.28 4.33
N ALA A 84 8.14 -5.41 4.68
CA ALA A 84 8.60 -6.48 5.57
C ALA A 84 7.93 -6.42 6.95
N SER A 85 7.82 -5.21 7.51
CA SER A 85 7.15 -5.01 8.80
C SER A 85 5.67 -5.39 8.75
N LEU A 86 4.97 -5.00 7.67
CA LEU A 86 3.56 -5.35 7.50
C LEU A 86 3.38 -6.87 7.31
N GLN A 87 4.27 -7.53 6.58
CA GLN A 87 4.25 -8.98 6.42
C GLN A 87 4.38 -9.70 7.76
N GLU A 88 5.29 -9.26 8.61
CA GLU A 88 5.49 -9.81 9.95
C GLU A 88 4.29 -9.51 10.86
N LEU A 89 3.84 -8.25 10.95
CA LEU A 89 2.70 -7.83 11.78
C LEU A 89 1.38 -8.49 11.36
N SER A 90 1.24 -8.83 10.10
CA SER A 90 0.07 -9.57 9.59
C SER A 90 0.17 -11.09 9.74
N ALA A 91 1.27 -11.62 10.26
CA ALA A 91 1.55 -13.06 10.31
C ALA A 91 1.48 -13.72 8.93
N GLY A 92 2.10 -13.10 7.91
CA GLY A 92 2.18 -13.63 6.55
C GLY A 92 0.93 -13.42 5.68
N ARG A 93 -0.03 -12.60 6.13
CA ARG A 93 -1.31 -12.37 5.42
C ARG A 93 -1.27 -11.21 4.43
N PHE A 94 -0.14 -10.55 4.25
CA PHE A 94 -0.04 -9.43 3.34
C PHE A 94 0.16 -9.88 1.88
N ILE A 95 -0.56 -9.25 0.96
CA ILE A 95 -0.42 -9.44 -0.49
C ILE A 95 -0.02 -8.11 -1.11
N LEU A 96 1.18 -8.06 -1.68
CA LEU A 96 1.72 -6.87 -2.32
C LEU A 96 1.28 -6.82 -3.80
N GLY A 97 0.20 -6.10 -4.09
CA GLY A 97 -0.16 -5.74 -5.46
C GLY A 97 0.44 -4.38 -5.83
N VAL A 98 1.17 -4.31 -6.94
CA VAL A 98 1.97 -3.13 -7.31
C VAL A 98 1.57 -2.53 -8.65
N GLY A 99 1.81 -1.23 -8.82
CA GLY A 99 1.50 -0.51 -10.04
C GLY A 99 2.45 0.66 -10.32
N VAL A 100 2.42 1.12 -11.58
CA VAL A 100 3.26 2.23 -12.07
C VAL A 100 2.69 3.61 -11.75
N GLY A 101 1.40 3.70 -11.42
CA GLY A 101 0.69 4.96 -11.29
C GLY A 101 0.32 5.63 -12.61
N TRP A 102 -0.71 6.48 -12.57
CA TRP A 102 -1.23 7.15 -13.76
C TRP A 102 -1.54 8.63 -13.54
N MET A 103 -1.83 9.06 -12.30
CA MET A 103 -2.34 10.39 -11.97
C MET A 103 -1.24 11.44 -12.01
N ASP A 104 -1.26 12.28 -13.06
CA ASP A 104 -0.25 13.30 -13.30
C ASP A 104 -0.10 14.34 -12.16
N PRO A 105 -1.19 14.83 -11.51
CA PRO A 105 -1.07 15.72 -10.36
C PRO A 105 -0.24 15.15 -9.21
N GLU A 106 -0.36 13.86 -8.91
CA GLU A 106 0.43 13.21 -7.85
C GLU A 106 1.91 13.14 -8.20
N PHE A 107 2.24 12.79 -9.45
CA PHE A 107 3.62 12.82 -9.93
C PHE A 107 4.24 14.21 -9.85
N ARG A 108 3.49 15.27 -10.24
CA ARG A 108 3.95 16.66 -10.11
C ARG A 108 4.18 17.06 -8.66
N ALA A 109 3.24 16.72 -7.76
CA ALA A 109 3.37 17.02 -6.33
C ALA A 109 4.59 16.35 -5.69
N LEU A 110 4.96 15.17 -6.16
CA LEU A 110 6.13 14.43 -5.71
C LEU A 110 7.44 14.87 -6.39
N GLY A 111 7.38 15.72 -7.41
CA GLY A 111 8.55 16.10 -8.22
C GLY A 111 9.11 14.94 -9.06
N ILE A 112 8.30 13.94 -9.36
CA ILE A 112 8.72 12.76 -10.12
C ILE A 112 8.30 12.91 -11.59
N PRO A 113 9.25 12.81 -12.54
CA PRO A 113 8.91 12.84 -13.96
C PRO A 113 8.04 11.63 -14.35
N ARG A 114 6.78 11.88 -14.72
CA ARG A 114 5.81 10.83 -15.06
C ARG A 114 6.29 9.93 -16.21
N ASN A 115 7.02 10.45 -17.17
CA ASN A 115 7.60 9.67 -18.27
C ASN A 115 8.66 8.66 -17.82
N LYS A 116 9.22 8.80 -16.63
CA LYS A 116 10.20 7.86 -16.05
C LYS A 116 9.55 6.82 -15.13
N ARG A 117 8.23 6.86 -14.91
CA ARG A 117 7.54 6.01 -13.93
C ARG A 117 7.75 4.51 -14.16
N GLY A 118 7.80 4.06 -15.42
CA GLY A 118 8.05 2.65 -15.76
C GLY A 118 9.43 2.19 -15.28
N LYS A 119 10.47 2.97 -15.61
CA LYS A 119 11.84 2.67 -15.16
C LYS A 119 11.97 2.70 -13.63
N ILE A 120 11.37 3.70 -12.98
CA ILE A 120 11.38 3.80 -11.52
C ILE A 120 10.66 2.59 -10.90
N PHE A 121 9.55 2.14 -11.49
CA PHE A 121 8.81 0.96 -11.05
C PHE A 121 9.68 -0.31 -11.13
N GLU A 122 10.29 -0.57 -12.29
CA GLU A 122 11.15 -1.74 -12.49
C GLU A 122 12.33 -1.76 -11.52
N ASP A 123 13.03 -0.63 -11.38
CA ASP A 123 14.16 -0.50 -10.47
C ASP A 123 13.76 -0.66 -9.00
N THR A 124 12.56 -0.19 -8.63
CA THR A 124 12.05 -0.32 -7.27
C THR A 124 11.62 -1.76 -6.98
N LEU A 125 10.95 -2.40 -7.94
CA LEU A 125 10.53 -3.79 -7.80
C LEU A 125 11.73 -4.72 -7.69
N SER A 126 12.75 -4.53 -8.56
CA SER A 126 14.00 -5.28 -8.48
C SER A 126 14.70 -5.11 -7.12
N PHE A 127 14.78 -3.86 -6.62
CA PHE A 127 15.36 -3.57 -5.32
C PHE A 127 14.61 -4.27 -4.16
N ILE A 128 13.27 -4.26 -4.20
CA ILE A 128 12.45 -4.94 -3.18
C ILE A 128 12.69 -6.45 -3.22
N ASN A 129 12.71 -7.05 -4.41
CA ASN A 129 13.00 -8.48 -4.57
C ASN A 129 14.40 -8.83 -4.03
N ASP A 130 15.41 -8.03 -4.37
CA ASP A 130 16.77 -8.22 -3.85
C ASP A 130 16.83 -8.16 -2.32
N CYS A 131 16.06 -7.25 -1.70
CA CYS A 131 15.98 -7.14 -0.24
C CYS A 131 15.41 -8.41 0.39
N PHE A 132 14.42 -9.02 -0.24
CA PHE A 132 13.74 -10.21 0.31
C PHE A 132 14.48 -11.52 0.02
N GLU A 133 15.08 -11.65 -1.17
CA GLU A 133 15.82 -12.84 -1.55
C GLU A 133 17.14 -12.98 -0.79
N LYS A 134 17.83 -11.87 -0.53
CA LYS A 134 19.15 -11.88 0.09
C LYS A 134 19.14 -11.82 1.61
N ASP A 135 17.99 -11.60 2.23
CA ASP A 135 17.75 -11.52 3.69
C ASP A 135 18.68 -10.57 4.49
N ILE A 136 19.53 -9.84 3.77
CA ILE A 136 20.64 -9.07 4.35
C ILE A 136 20.30 -7.58 4.47
N MET A 137 19.55 -7.04 3.52
CA MET A 137 19.37 -5.58 3.44
C MET A 137 18.25 -5.03 4.33
N VAL A 138 17.26 -5.84 4.68
CA VAL A 138 16.13 -5.36 5.51
C VAL A 138 16.33 -5.70 6.98
N SER A 139 17.02 -6.78 7.30
CA SER A 139 17.37 -7.18 8.67
C SER A 139 18.64 -6.52 9.20
N ASN A 140 19.64 -6.26 8.36
CA ASN A 140 20.95 -5.73 8.76
C ASN A 140 21.17 -4.25 8.44
N CYS A 141 20.22 -3.54 7.86
CA CYS A 141 20.31 -2.09 7.64
C CYS A 141 20.11 -1.25 8.92
N LEU A 142 20.31 -1.83 10.09
CA LEU A 142 20.24 -1.14 11.38
C LEU A 142 21.63 -0.97 12.04
N LEU A 143 22.67 -1.01 11.24
CA LEU A 143 24.02 -0.68 11.76
C LEU A 143 24.61 0.48 11.01
#